data_b2da5df90fbb6c831ed8a4a16b984dab
#
_entry.id   b2da5df90fbb6c831ed8a4a16b984dab
#
_cell.length_a   1.000
_cell.length_b   1.000
_cell.length_c   1.000
_cell.angle_alpha   90.00
_cell.angle_beta   90.00
_cell.angle_gamma   90.00
#
_symmetry.space_group_name_H-M   'P 1'
#
loop_
_entity.id
_entity.type
_entity.pdbx_description
1 polymer ?
#
loop_
_entity_poly.entity_id
_entity_poly.type
_entity_poly.pdbx_seq_one_letter_code
_entity_poly.pdbx_strand_id
1 'polypeptide(L)' 'MNIKIVLEAGEDGYFVAHVPALKSCWSQGKTREEALRNIREAIDLYLEPEPDELKNREVVELVV' A
#
# COMPACT_ATOMS: atom_id res chain seq x y z
N MET A 1 14.95 0.15 7.93
CA MET A 1 14.27 -1.06 7.42
C MET A 1 14.10 -0.93 5.92
N ASN A 2 14.53 -1.94 5.19
CA ASN A 2 14.43 -1.93 3.73
C ASN A 2 13.18 -2.66 3.27
N ILE A 3 12.35 -1.97 2.50
CA ILE A 3 11.14 -2.55 1.94
C ILE A 3 11.35 -2.74 0.44
N LYS A 4 11.14 -3.94 -0.05
CA LYS A 4 11.23 -4.21 -1.47
C LYS A 4 9.92 -3.84 -2.16
N ILE A 5 10.04 -3.12 -3.26
CA ILE A 5 8.92 -2.74 -4.10
C ILE A 5 9.09 -3.41 -5.45
N VAL A 6 8.07 -4.10 -5.90
CA VAL A 6 8.03 -4.70 -7.24
C VAL A 6 7.30 -3.73 -8.16
N LEU A 7 7.95 -3.38 -9.25
CA LEU A 7 7.42 -2.43 -10.22
C LEU A 7 7.22 -3.16 -11.56
N GLU A 8 6.01 -3.09 -12.09
CA GLU A 8 5.66 -3.74 -13.34
C GLU A 8 5.01 -2.76 -14.29
N ALA A 9 5.29 -2.87 -15.57
CA ALA A 9 4.59 -2.11 -16.60
C ALA A 9 3.30 -2.83 -16.96
N GLY A 10 2.17 -2.15 -16.83
CA GLY A 10 0.88 -2.67 -17.23
C GLY A 10 0.65 -2.56 -18.73
N GLU A 11 -0.32 -3.31 -19.23
CA GLU A 11 -0.67 -3.31 -20.67
C GLU A 11 -1.29 -2.00 -21.13
N ASP A 12 -1.89 -1.26 -20.23
CA ASP A 12 -2.57 0.00 -20.49
C ASP A 12 -1.67 1.22 -20.41
N GLY A 13 -0.35 1.02 -20.29
CA GLY A 13 0.61 2.10 -20.17
C GLY A 13 0.82 2.62 -18.76
N TYR A 14 0.16 2.03 -17.79
CA TYR A 14 0.37 2.35 -16.38
C TYR A 14 1.45 1.47 -15.78
N PHE A 15 2.13 2.01 -14.78
CA PHE A 15 3.04 1.22 -13.95
C PHE A 15 2.34 0.83 -12.66
N VAL A 16 2.51 -0.41 -12.28
CA VAL A 16 1.93 -0.94 -11.04
C VAL A 16 3.07 -1.26 -10.08
N ALA A 17 2.96 -0.76 -8.86
CA ALA A 17 3.92 -1.04 -7.81
C ALA A 17 3.22 -1.80 -6.70
N HIS A 18 3.90 -2.80 -6.13
CA HIS A 18 3.37 -3.49 -4.97
C HIS A 18 4.49 -3.88 -4.01
N VAL A 19 4.10 -4.12 -2.77
CA VAL A 19 5.02 -4.50 -1.70
C VAL A 19 4.72 -5.95 -1.31
N PRO A 20 5.58 -6.91 -1.69
CA PRO A 20 5.33 -8.31 -1.36
C PRO A 20 5.22 -8.60 0.13
N ALA A 21 5.91 -7.83 0.96
CA ALA A 21 5.90 -8.01 2.40
C ALA A 21 4.61 -7.52 3.07
N LEU A 22 3.87 -6.65 2.39
CA LEU A 22 2.65 -6.05 2.94
C LEU A 22 1.45 -6.51 2.10
N LYS A 23 0.56 -7.25 2.73
CA LYS A 23 -0.61 -7.79 2.06
C LYS A 23 -1.51 -6.66 1.55
N SER A 24 -1.91 -6.76 0.29
CA SER A 24 -2.80 -5.80 -0.37
C SER A 24 -2.25 -4.38 -0.48
N CYS A 25 -0.94 -4.19 -0.32
CA CYS A 25 -0.31 -2.89 -0.50
C CYS A 25 0.20 -2.75 -1.93
N TRP A 26 -0.53 -1.99 -2.73
CA TRP A 26 -0.17 -1.73 -4.12
C TRP A 26 -0.64 -0.35 -4.54
N SER A 27 -0.04 0.16 -5.61
CA SER A 27 -0.44 1.43 -6.20
C SER A 27 -0.09 1.43 -7.67
N GLN A 28 -0.50 2.47 -8.38
CA GLN A 28 -0.21 2.61 -9.80
C GLN A 28 0.03 4.08 -10.14
N GLY A 29 0.63 4.31 -11.31
CA GLY A 29 0.89 5.64 -11.82
C GLY A 29 1.13 5.59 -13.32
N LYS A 30 1.03 6.74 -13.96
CA LYS A 30 1.26 6.87 -15.40
C LYS A 30 2.73 6.77 -15.75
N THR A 31 3.60 7.07 -14.79
CA THR A 31 5.05 6.96 -14.94
C THR A 31 5.61 6.11 -13.81
N ARG A 32 6.83 5.63 -14.01
CA ARG A 32 7.55 4.89 -12.98
C ARG A 32 7.68 5.70 -11.70
N GLU A 33 8.04 6.98 -11.83
CA GLU A 33 8.21 7.88 -10.70
C GLU A 33 6.90 8.12 -9.95
N GLU A 34 5.81 8.26 -10.69
CA GLU A 34 4.49 8.44 -10.09
C GLU A 34 4.06 7.19 -9.33
N ALA A 35 4.27 6.01 -9.91
CA ALA A 35 3.94 4.75 -9.24
C ALA A 35 4.74 4.58 -7.95
N LEU A 36 6.03 4.92 -7.98
CA LEU A 36 6.89 4.84 -6.79
C LEU A 36 6.47 5.83 -5.71
N ARG A 37 6.11 7.04 -6.10
CA ARG A 37 5.60 8.04 -5.14
C ARG A 37 4.29 7.57 -4.51
N ASN A 38 3.40 7.05 -5.33
CA ASN A 38 2.10 6.58 -4.85
C ASN A 38 2.22 5.36 -3.94
N ILE A 39 3.12 4.42 -4.24
CA ILE A 39 3.31 3.26 -3.37
C ILE A 39 3.93 3.68 -2.04
N ARG A 40 4.79 4.69 -2.03
CA ARG A 40 5.36 5.21 -0.80
C ARG A 40 4.27 5.77 0.11
N GLU A 41 3.33 6.52 -0.45
CA GLU A 41 2.18 7.01 0.31
C GLU A 41 1.32 5.87 0.83
N ALA A 42 1.10 4.84 0.01
CA ALA A 42 0.35 3.67 0.41
C ALA A 42 1.02 2.91 1.57
N ILE A 43 2.35 2.81 1.54
CA ILE A 43 3.11 2.20 2.63
C ILE A 43 2.96 3.01 3.91
N ASP A 44 3.09 4.33 3.82
CA ASP A 44 2.96 5.21 4.97
C ASP A 44 1.57 5.06 5.61
N LEU A 45 0.53 5.03 4.81
CA LEU A 45 -0.84 4.83 5.29
C LEU A 45 -1.04 3.43 5.87
N TYR A 46 -0.40 2.43 5.29
CA TYR A 46 -0.50 1.05 5.75
C TYR A 46 0.12 0.86 7.13
N LEU A 47 1.25 1.51 7.37
CA LEU A 47 2.00 1.40 8.63
C LEU A 47 1.55 2.40 9.69
N GLU A 48 0.81 3.43 9.29
CA GLU A 48 0.37 4.47 10.20
C GLU A 48 -0.81 3.98 11.04
N PRO A 49 -0.74 4.08 12.37
CA PRO A 49 -1.90 3.80 13.18
C PRO A 49 -2.98 4.84 12.91
N GLU A 50 -4.21 4.39 12.75
CA GLU A 50 -5.35 5.27 12.51
C GLU A 50 -6.18 5.40 13.79
N PRO A 51 -5.71 6.23 14.74
CA PRO A 51 -6.37 6.32 16.06
C PRO A 51 -7.80 6.81 15.96
N ASP A 52 -8.11 7.65 14.98
CA ASP A 52 -9.46 8.17 14.81
C ASP A 52 -10.44 7.09 14.34
N GLU A 53 -9.98 6.20 13.48
CA GLU A 53 -10.80 5.06 13.05
C GLU A 53 -11.00 4.06 14.20
N LEU A 54 -9.98 3.86 15.01
CA LEU A 54 -10.05 2.95 16.15
C LEU A 54 -10.94 3.50 17.26
N LYS A 55 -11.04 4.81 17.40
CA LYS A 55 -11.91 5.45 18.40
C LYS A 55 -13.39 5.23 18.11
N ASN A 56 -13.76 5.17 16.84
CA ASN A 56 -15.14 5.08 16.39
C ASN A 56 -15.53 3.68 15.92
N ARG A 57 -14.61 2.73 15.98
CA ARG A 57 -14.85 1.35 15.56
C ARG A 57 -14.69 0.41 16.72
N GLU A 58 -15.61 -0.53 16.76
CA GLU A 58 -15.47 -1.66 17.67
C GLU A 58 -14.60 -2.70 16.98
N VAL A 59 -13.46 -3.01 17.58
CA VAL A 59 -12.58 -4.05 17.08
C VAL A 59 -12.90 -5.35 17.85
N VAL A 60 -13.46 -6.31 17.13
CA VAL A 60 -13.81 -7.60 17.72
C VAL A 60 -12.89 -8.66 17.13
N GLU A 61 -12.14 -9.30 18.00
CA GLU A 61 -11.28 -10.40 17.61
C GLU A 61 -11.99 -11.72 17.95
N LEU A 62 -12.25 -12.51 16.91
CA LEU A 62 -12.92 -13.79 17.09
C LEU A 62 -11.90 -14.91 16.99
N VAL A 63 -11.87 -15.74 18.01
CA VAL A 63 -11.04 -16.94 18.02
C VAL A 63 -11.92 -18.11 17.59
N VAL A 64 -11.56 -18.71 16.47
CA VAL A 64 -12.29 -19.87 15.93
C VAL A 64 -11.45 -21.12 16.03
#